data_70c4b9f64718ec9711e2d945d4be3b2e
#
_entry.id   70c4b9f64718ec9711e2d945d4be3b2e
#
_cell.length_a   1.000
_cell.length_b   1.000
_cell.length_c   1.000
_cell.angle_alpha   90.00
_cell.angle_beta   90.00
_cell.angle_gamma   90.00
#
_symmetry.space_group_name_H-M   'P 1'
#
loop_
_entity.id
_entity.type
_entity.pdbx_description
1 polymer ?
#
loop_
_entity_poly.entity_id
_entity_poly.type
_entity_poly.pdbx_seq_one_letter_code
_entity_poly.pdbx_strand_id
1 'polypeptide(L)'
;EVEFAVECHQAQDRFSAFRRAKAFQVPFTALQVAKQEGSVAATGSLFNHPALNLPQVCPTAFKVAENEEGYVLRYYNMSQENVRVSDKQQTILDLLERPYPVHSGLLAPQEIRTELIKKEEI
;
A
#
# COMPACT_ATOMS: atom_id res chain seq x y z
N GLU A 1 5.16 -25.48 -13.58
CA GLU A 1 6.22 -25.21 -12.59
C GLU A 1 5.57 -24.56 -11.37
N VAL A 2 5.91 -25.03 -10.18
CA VAL A 2 5.39 -24.51 -8.92
C VAL A 2 6.58 -24.05 -8.07
N GLU A 3 6.58 -22.80 -7.66
CA GLU A 3 7.59 -22.25 -6.76
C GLU A 3 7.00 -22.10 -5.36
N PHE A 4 7.78 -22.43 -4.34
CA PHE A 4 7.39 -22.21 -2.94
C PHE A 4 8.61 -21.86 -2.10
N ALA A 5 8.37 -21.13 -1.02
CA ALA A 5 9.37 -20.82 -0.01
C ALA A 5 8.85 -21.17 1.38
N VAL A 6 9.76 -21.54 2.28
CA VAL A 6 9.46 -21.81 3.68
C VAL A 6 10.31 -20.89 4.53
N GLU A 7 9.69 -20.23 5.48
CA GLU A 7 10.34 -19.31 6.41
C GLU A 7 9.94 -19.61 7.85
N CYS A 8 10.93 -19.64 8.74
CA CYS A 8 10.72 -19.73 10.17
C CYS A 8 10.69 -18.31 10.78
N HIS A 9 9.69 -17.99 11.58
CA HIS A 9 9.57 -16.70 12.25
C HIS A 9 8.99 -16.86 13.66
N GLN A 10 9.19 -15.85 14.50
CA GLN A 10 8.58 -15.80 15.83
C GLN A 10 7.13 -15.34 15.72
N ALA A 11 6.28 -15.71 16.68
CA ALA A 11 4.85 -15.39 16.65
C ALA A 11 4.55 -13.88 16.59
N GLN A 12 5.40 -13.04 17.25
CA GLN A 12 5.29 -11.59 17.20
C GLN A 12 5.61 -10.99 15.83
N ASP A 13 6.31 -11.73 14.97
CA ASP A 13 6.75 -11.25 13.64
C ASP A 13 5.76 -11.60 12.53
N ARG A 14 4.55 -12.04 12.86
CA ARG A 14 3.55 -12.51 11.89
C ARG A 14 3.27 -11.52 10.75
N PHE A 15 3.24 -10.22 11.03
CA PHE A 15 3.00 -9.20 10.00
C PHE A 15 4.20 -9.04 9.07
N SER A 16 5.41 -9.09 9.61
CA SER A 16 6.63 -9.08 8.79
C SER A 16 6.75 -10.32 7.92
N ALA A 17 6.43 -11.50 8.46
CA ALA A 17 6.39 -12.75 7.71
C ALA A 17 5.40 -12.69 6.55
N PHE A 18 4.20 -12.14 6.78
CA PHE A 18 3.21 -11.94 5.73
C PHE A 18 3.72 -11.00 4.62
N ARG A 19 4.36 -9.89 4.98
CA ARG A 19 4.95 -8.97 3.99
C ARG A 19 6.05 -9.63 3.16
N ARG A 20 6.91 -10.46 3.78
CA ARG A 20 7.93 -11.22 3.06
C ARG A 20 7.32 -12.25 2.10
N ALA A 21 6.25 -12.92 2.52
CA ALA A 21 5.49 -13.82 1.64
C ALA A 21 4.92 -13.09 0.41
N LYS A 22 4.39 -11.88 0.61
CA LYS A 22 3.94 -11.01 -0.50
C LYS A 22 5.10 -10.60 -1.41
N ALA A 23 6.24 -10.22 -0.86
CA ALA A 23 7.42 -9.87 -1.64
C ALA A 23 7.93 -11.05 -2.49
N PHE A 24 7.84 -12.27 -1.98
CA PHE A 24 8.16 -13.48 -2.76
C PHE A 24 7.22 -13.65 -3.96
N GLN A 25 5.92 -13.37 -3.81
CA GLN A 25 4.94 -13.46 -4.90
C GLN A 25 5.13 -12.37 -5.98
N VAL A 26 5.67 -11.22 -5.59
CA VAL A 26 5.87 -10.07 -6.49
C VAL A 26 7.34 -9.67 -6.43
N PRO A 27 8.22 -10.37 -7.15
CA PRO A 27 9.66 -10.09 -7.11
C PRO A 27 9.98 -8.75 -7.75
N PHE A 28 11.13 -8.19 -7.38
CA PHE A 28 11.65 -6.99 -8.04
C PHE A 28 11.96 -7.27 -9.50
N THR A 29 11.58 -6.32 -10.36
CA THR A 29 12.00 -6.29 -11.75
C THR A 29 13.15 -5.31 -11.88
N ALA A 30 14.28 -5.78 -12.41
CA ALA A 30 15.44 -4.95 -12.72
C ALA A 30 15.56 -4.76 -14.23
N LEU A 31 15.76 -3.51 -14.64
CA LEU A 31 15.99 -3.14 -16.04
C LEU A 31 17.28 -2.32 -16.14
N GLN A 32 18.20 -2.75 -16.97
CA GLN A 32 19.37 -1.97 -17.30
C GLN A 32 19.02 -0.95 -18.39
N VAL A 33 19.24 0.32 -18.08
CA VAL A 33 19.00 1.44 -19.01
C VAL A 33 20.29 2.24 -19.23
N ALA A 34 20.40 2.95 -20.33
CA ALA A 34 21.48 3.90 -20.55
C ALA A 34 21.38 5.05 -19.54
N LYS A 35 22.50 5.76 -19.33
CA LYS A 35 22.50 6.95 -18.47
C LYS A 35 21.47 7.95 -18.97
N GLN A 36 20.57 8.35 -18.08
CA GLN A 36 19.52 9.33 -18.35
C GLN A 36 19.61 10.45 -17.31
N GLU A 37 19.28 11.66 -17.72
CA GLU A 37 19.04 12.77 -16.80
C GLU A 37 17.57 12.73 -16.39
N GLY A 38 17.31 12.84 -15.09
CA GLY A 38 15.96 12.80 -14.54
C GLY A 38 15.82 13.74 -13.35
N SER A 39 14.59 14.14 -13.08
CA SER A 39 14.24 14.98 -11.91
C SER A 39 14.05 14.18 -10.63
N VAL A 40 14.08 12.84 -10.72
CA VAL A 40 13.85 11.96 -9.57
C VAL A 40 15.15 11.67 -8.85
N ALA A 41 15.13 11.75 -7.52
CA ALA A 41 16.28 11.39 -6.70
C ALA A 41 16.67 9.91 -6.93
N ALA A 42 17.99 9.66 -7.02
CA ALA A 42 18.52 8.31 -7.21
C ALA A 42 18.26 7.36 -6.03
N THR A 43 17.91 7.91 -4.87
CA THR A 43 17.61 7.16 -3.64
C THR A 43 16.37 7.74 -2.97
N GLY A 44 15.56 6.88 -2.36
CA GLY A 44 14.37 7.27 -1.63
C GLY A 44 13.11 6.56 -2.13
N SER A 45 11.97 6.96 -1.59
CA SER A 45 10.66 6.49 -2.01
C SER A 45 9.98 7.56 -2.87
N LEU A 46 9.50 7.18 -4.03
CA LEU A 46 8.67 8.04 -4.89
C LEU A 46 7.27 8.23 -4.31
N PHE A 47 6.86 7.33 -3.44
CA PHE A 47 5.56 7.33 -2.83
C PHE A 47 5.67 6.97 -1.35
N ASN A 48 5.30 7.88 -0.48
CA ASN A 48 5.31 7.68 0.97
C ASN A 48 3.90 7.93 1.53
N HIS A 49 3.19 6.85 1.81
CA HIS A 49 1.87 6.91 2.42
C HIS A 49 1.93 6.37 3.86
N PRO A 50 1.36 7.09 4.87
CA PRO A 50 1.45 6.69 6.28
C PRO A 50 1.00 5.26 6.55
N ALA A 51 -0.09 4.81 5.91
CA ALA A 51 -0.59 3.45 6.05
C ALA A 51 0.44 2.38 5.67
N LEU A 52 1.32 2.65 4.70
CA LEU A 52 2.31 1.68 4.22
C LEU A 52 3.48 1.48 5.20
N ASN A 53 3.67 2.40 6.13
CA ASN A 53 4.70 2.32 7.15
C ASN A 53 4.27 1.48 8.36
N LEU A 54 2.99 1.10 8.43
CA LEU A 54 2.44 0.33 9.55
C LEU A 54 2.59 -1.17 9.29
N PRO A 55 3.24 -1.94 10.18
CA PRO A 55 3.51 -3.36 9.96
C PRO A 55 2.23 -4.20 9.78
N GLN A 56 1.14 -3.81 10.45
CA GLN A 56 -0.15 -4.48 10.41
C GLN A 56 -1.04 -4.09 9.21
N VAL A 57 -0.61 -3.14 8.39
CA VAL A 57 -1.35 -2.73 7.18
C VAL A 57 -0.70 -3.33 5.94
N CYS A 58 -1.49 -3.97 5.12
CA CYS A 58 -1.04 -4.60 3.88
C CYS A 58 -1.62 -3.89 2.66
N PRO A 59 -0.78 -3.34 1.77
CA PRO A 59 -1.25 -2.86 0.48
C PRO A 59 -1.66 -4.03 -0.41
N THR A 60 -2.74 -3.86 -1.15
CA THR A 60 -3.26 -4.89 -2.06
C THR A 60 -3.35 -4.43 -3.51
N ALA A 61 -3.48 -3.12 -3.74
CA ALA A 61 -3.47 -2.57 -5.09
C ALA A 61 -2.95 -1.12 -5.05
N PHE A 62 -2.25 -0.75 -6.11
CA PHE A 62 -1.88 0.62 -6.43
C PHE A 62 -2.01 0.81 -7.94
N LYS A 63 -2.87 1.70 -8.37
CA LYS A 63 -3.15 1.92 -9.79
C LYS A 63 -3.56 3.37 -10.06
N VAL A 64 -3.57 3.77 -11.31
CA VAL A 64 -4.19 5.02 -11.75
C VAL A 64 -5.70 4.93 -11.54
N ALA A 65 -6.33 6.00 -11.05
CA ALA A 65 -7.78 6.08 -10.92
C ALA A 65 -8.47 6.05 -12.29
N GLU A 66 -9.67 5.48 -12.36
CA GLU A 66 -10.42 5.37 -13.62
C GLU A 66 -10.70 6.75 -14.28
N ASN A 67 -10.88 7.79 -13.46
CA ASN A 67 -11.07 9.16 -13.93
C ASN A 67 -9.75 9.93 -14.17
N GLU A 68 -8.59 9.27 -14.02
CA GLU A 68 -7.24 9.83 -14.16
C GLU A 68 -6.90 11.03 -13.24
N GLU A 69 -7.73 11.32 -12.23
CA GLU A 69 -7.51 12.43 -11.29
C GLU A 69 -6.37 12.16 -10.28
N GLY A 70 -5.97 10.89 -10.13
CA GLY A 70 -4.95 10.51 -9.17
C GLY A 70 -4.62 9.03 -9.23
N TYR A 71 -4.24 8.51 -8.07
CA TYR A 71 -3.92 7.10 -7.87
C TYR A 71 -4.85 6.50 -6.83
N VAL A 72 -5.23 5.27 -7.03
CA VAL A 72 -6.00 4.48 -6.08
C VAL A 72 -5.05 3.57 -5.32
N LEU A 73 -5.03 3.73 -4.00
CA LEU A 73 -4.34 2.82 -3.09
C LEU A 73 -5.38 2.00 -2.32
N ARG A 74 -5.27 0.69 -2.40
CA ARG A 74 -6.08 -0.22 -1.59
C ARG A 74 -5.19 -0.96 -0.60
N TYR A 75 -5.65 -0.99 0.65
CA TYR A 75 -4.94 -1.66 1.73
C TYR A 75 -5.95 -2.22 2.75
N TYR A 76 -5.49 -3.12 3.60
CA TYR A 76 -6.31 -3.67 4.67
C TYR A 76 -5.53 -3.83 5.97
N ASN A 77 -6.26 -3.81 7.07
CA ASN A 77 -5.75 -4.06 8.41
C ASN A 77 -5.71 -5.56 8.70
N MET A 78 -4.52 -6.12 8.87
CA MET A 78 -4.31 -7.54 9.20
C MET A 78 -4.51 -7.85 10.68
N SER A 79 -4.72 -6.81 11.52
CA SER A 79 -4.81 -6.98 12.97
C SER A 79 -6.26 -7.08 13.47
N GLN A 80 -6.39 -7.41 14.75
CA GLN A 80 -7.67 -7.44 15.47
C GLN A 80 -7.98 -6.12 16.19
N GLU A 81 -7.18 -5.08 15.93
CA GLU A 81 -7.26 -3.79 16.60
C GLU A 81 -7.46 -2.66 15.58
N ASN A 82 -8.01 -1.54 16.05
CA ASN A 82 -8.07 -0.32 15.24
C ASN A 82 -6.66 0.22 15.01
N VAL A 83 -6.37 0.62 13.80
CA VAL A 83 -5.07 1.18 13.40
C VAL A 83 -5.27 2.58 12.86
N ARG A 84 -4.51 3.54 13.37
CA ARG A 84 -4.51 4.91 12.85
C ARG A 84 -3.63 4.98 11.60
N VAL A 85 -4.23 5.26 10.46
CA VAL A 85 -3.54 5.32 9.16
C VAL A 85 -3.30 6.74 8.67
N SER A 86 -4.07 7.71 9.17
CA SER A 86 -3.90 9.13 8.85
C SER A 86 -4.51 10.02 9.91
N ASP A 87 -3.95 11.22 10.09
CA ASP A 87 -4.55 12.31 10.86
C ASP A 87 -5.26 13.33 9.94
N LYS A 88 -5.11 13.17 8.62
CA LYS A 88 -5.74 13.99 7.61
C LYS A 88 -7.02 13.34 7.10
N GLN A 89 -7.90 14.17 6.57
CA GLN A 89 -9.08 13.70 5.86
C GLN A 89 -8.66 13.00 4.58
N GLN A 90 -9.13 11.77 4.40
CA GLN A 90 -8.86 10.94 3.22
C GLN A 90 -10.09 10.93 2.31
N THR A 91 -9.86 10.86 1.01
CA THR A 91 -10.92 10.61 0.03
C THR A 91 -11.06 9.10 -0.13
N ILE A 92 -12.07 8.54 0.52
CA ILE A 92 -12.33 7.09 0.47
C ILE A 92 -13.25 6.78 -0.71
N LEU A 93 -12.99 5.67 -1.35
CA LEU A 93 -13.72 5.19 -2.52
C LEU A 93 -14.39 3.85 -2.23
N ASP A 94 -15.50 3.59 -2.91
CA ASP A 94 -16.07 2.24 -3.01
C ASP A 94 -15.28 1.40 -4.05
N LEU A 95 -15.72 0.17 -4.28
CA LEU A 95 -15.08 -0.74 -5.24
C LEU A 95 -15.21 -0.29 -6.71
N LEU A 96 -16.14 0.62 -6.98
CA LEU A 96 -16.36 1.24 -8.30
C LEU A 96 -15.71 2.62 -8.42
N GLU A 97 -14.80 2.94 -7.47
CA GLU A 97 -14.07 4.21 -7.40
C GLU A 97 -14.95 5.44 -7.24
N ARG A 98 -16.14 5.28 -6.69
CA ARG A 98 -17.02 6.42 -6.36
C ARG A 98 -16.73 6.90 -4.95
N PRO A 99 -16.71 8.23 -4.71
CA PRO A 99 -16.49 8.79 -3.38
C PRO A 99 -17.47 8.23 -2.34
N TYR A 100 -16.93 7.79 -1.21
CA TYR A 100 -17.69 7.28 -0.09
C TYR A 100 -17.66 8.29 1.07
N PRO A 101 -18.73 8.43 1.85
CA PRO A 101 -18.76 9.39 2.96
C PRO A 101 -17.60 9.18 3.94
N VAL A 102 -17.09 10.27 4.43
CA VAL A 102 -15.86 10.43 5.20
C VAL A 102 -15.70 9.42 6.33
N HIS A 103 -14.51 8.87 6.39
CA HIS A 103 -14.07 8.03 7.50
C HIS A 103 -13.05 8.73 8.38
N SER A 104 -13.04 8.37 9.66
CA SER A 104 -11.95 8.71 10.55
C SER A 104 -10.64 8.14 10.01
N GLY A 105 -9.51 8.74 10.32
CA GLY A 105 -8.20 8.17 10.00
C GLY A 105 -7.91 6.81 10.69
N LEU A 106 -8.91 6.21 11.33
CA LEU A 106 -8.87 4.89 11.94
C LEU A 106 -9.36 3.83 10.97
N LEU A 107 -8.56 2.79 10.79
CA LEU A 107 -8.87 1.59 10.04
C LEU A 107 -9.30 0.50 11.03
N ALA A 108 -10.54 0.03 10.92
CA ALA A 108 -11.07 -1.00 11.81
C ALA A 108 -10.34 -2.36 11.64
N PRO A 109 -10.48 -3.29 12.59
CA PRO A 109 -9.96 -4.65 12.44
C PRO A 109 -10.43 -5.28 11.13
N GLN A 110 -9.49 -5.82 10.35
CA GLN A 110 -9.76 -6.50 9.08
C GLN A 110 -10.49 -5.65 8.01
N GLU A 111 -10.61 -4.35 8.23
CA GLU A 111 -11.19 -3.43 7.24
C GLU A 111 -10.30 -3.35 6.01
N ILE A 112 -10.93 -3.39 4.83
CA ILE A 112 -10.33 -3.06 3.54
C ILE A 112 -10.72 -1.63 3.21
N ARG A 113 -9.74 -0.80 2.88
CA ARG A 113 -9.95 0.58 2.48
C ARG A 113 -9.38 0.86 1.10
N THR A 114 -10.14 1.60 0.31
CA THR A 114 -9.69 2.12 -0.98
C THR A 114 -9.65 3.63 -0.88
N GLU A 115 -8.51 4.23 -1.18
CA GLU A 115 -8.26 5.66 -1.02
C GLU A 115 -7.80 6.26 -2.34
N LEU A 116 -8.31 7.46 -2.66
CA LEU A 116 -7.82 8.27 -3.76
C LEU A 116 -6.72 9.20 -3.27
N ILE A 117 -5.56 9.11 -3.90
CA ILE A 117 -4.41 9.98 -3.68
C ILE A 117 -4.28 10.89 -4.88
N LYS A 118 -4.45 12.18 -4.66
CA LYS A 118 -4.37 13.16 -5.73
C LYS A 118 -2.93 13.29 -6.23
N LYS A 119 -2.75 13.63 -7.51
CA LYS A 119 -1.42 13.79 -8.14
C LYS A 119 -0.56 14.84 -7.43
N GLU A 120 -1.17 15.82 -6.79
CA GLU A 120 -0.50 16.89 -6.04
C GLU A 120 0.07 16.42 -4.68
N GLU A 121 -0.29 15.22 -4.23
CA GLU A 121 0.10 14.65 -2.93
C GLU A 121 1.27 13.66 -3.02
N ILE A 122 1.86 13.50 -4.23
CA ILE A 122 2.94 12.55 -4.51
C ILE A 122 4.29 13.25 -4.72
#